data_4540b28e8165480fbebe5b9ac6a3c4e9
#
_entry.id   4540b28e8165480fbebe5b9ac6a3c4e9
#
_cell.length_a   1.000
_cell.length_b   1.000
_cell.length_c   1.000
_cell.angle_alpha   90.00
_cell.angle_beta   90.00
_cell.angle_gamma   90.00
#
_symmetry.space_group_name_H-M   'P 1'
#
loop_
_entity.id
_entity.type
_entity.pdbx_description
1 polymer ?
#
loop_
_entity_poly.entity_id
_entity_poly.type
_entity_poly.pdbx_seq_one_letter_code
_entity_poly.pdbx_strand_id
1 'polypeptide(L)'
;ANDVLLFYLFFEATLIPTYFLIVGFGGARRGYAAVKFLLFSLAGGLIMLASVVGVYVVGASQGAPSYLLQDLASVRFDGDLGRWLMLGFLIAFIVKAPMVPLHTWLPDAAENSTPGTATLLVGVLDKIGTFGMIKFCLGLFPEASLWITPFMVWFAVVSIIWGALGAIGSRNLMRLVSYTSVSHFGFMVLGIYAFTTTSMTGSIFYMLNHGFSTAAMFLVVGYLAKRTGSYDIEAYGGVQKVAPVAAGVLLVSGLATLSLPGLAPFVSELVPGHRTGLV
;
A
#
# COMPACT_ATOMS: atom_id res chain seq x y z
N ALA A 1 14.56 -7.42 -5.77
CA ALA A 1 16.01 -7.29 -5.75
C ALA A 1 16.55 -7.80 -4.41
N ASN A 2 17.72 -8.42 -4.42
CA ASN A 2 18.45 -8.81 -3.20
C ASN A 2 19.54 -7.79 -2.86
N ASP A 3 19.50 -6.64 -3.50
CA ASP A 3 20.39 -5.50 -3.32
C ASP A 3 19.58 -4.27 -2.91
N VAL A 4 20.02 -3.60 -1.84
CA VAL A 4 19.28 -2.48 -1.22
C VAL A 4 19.30 -1.24 -2.11
N LEU A 5 20.45 -0.94 -2.73
CA LEU A 5 20.59 0.22 -3.63
C LEU A 5 19.80 0.01 -4.92
N LEU A 6 19.90 -1.18 -5.50
CA LEU A 6 19.16 -1.53 -6.71
C LEU A 6 17.64 -1.50 -6.46
N PHE A 7 17.19 -1.98 -5.29
CA PHE A 7 15.79 -1.84 -4.88
C PHE A 7 15.38 -0.37 -4.82
N TYR A 8 16.18 0.48 -4.17
CA TYR A 8 15.93 1.91 -4.09
C TYR A 8 15.79 2.55 -5.48
N LEU A 9 16.72 2.28 -6.39
CA LEU A 9 16.69 2.84 -7.74
C LEU A 9 15.40 2.46 -8.49
N PHE A 10 14.97 1.20 -8.43
CA PHE A 10 13.72 0.78 -9.06
C PHE A 10 12.49 1.29 -8.33
N PHE A 11 12.54 1.41 -7.01
CA PHE A 11 11.48 2.00 -6.21
C PHE A 11 11.19 3.45 -6.65
N GLU A 12 12.24 4.27 -6.79
CA GLU A 12 12.14 5.64 -7.28
C GLU A 12 11.77 5.71 -8.77
N ALA A 13 12.33 4.83 -9.61
CA ALA A 13 12.05 4.79 -11.02
C ALA A 13 10.55 4.58 -11.33
N THR A 14 9.78 3.94 -10.44
CA THR A 14 8.33 3.78 -10.60
C THR A 14 7.57 5.12 -10.55
N LEU A 15 8.14 6.15 -9.95
CA LEU A 15 7.48 7.45 -9.81
C LEU A 15 7.28 8.14 -11.16
N ILE A 16 8.30 8.06 -12.03
CA ILE A 16 8.31 8.76 -13.31
C ILE A 16 7.15 8.31 -14.22
N PRO A 17 7.02 7.02 -14.57
CA PRO A 17 5.92 6.58 -15.41
C PRO A 17 4.56 6.78 -14.75
N THR A 18 4.45 6.59 -13.43
CA THR A 18 3.18 6.80 -12.71
C THR A 18 2.75 8.27 -12.74
N TYR A 19 3.68 9.21 -12.53
CA TYR A 19 3.43 10.64 -12.66
C TYR A 19 2.87 10.99 -14.03
N PHE A 20 3.52 10.52 -15.10
CA PHE A 20 3.07 10.78 -16.47
C PHE A 20 1.74 10.11 -16.81
N LEU A 21 1.45 8.93 -16.27
CA LEU A 21 0.15 8.28 -16.42
C LEU A 21 -0.97 9.11 -15.78
N ILE A 22 -0.73 9.66 -14.58
CA ILE A 22 -1.72 10.52 -13.91
C ILE A 22 -1.89 11.84 -14.65
N VAL A 23 -0.78 12.56 -14.95
CA VAL A 23 -0.83 13.87 -15.59
C VAL A 23 -1.32 13.81 -17.04
N GLY A 24 -0.91 12.80 -17.80
CA GLY A 24 -1.23 12.67 -19.21
C GLY A 24 -2.65 12.26 -19.51
N PHE A 25 -3.19 11.33 -18.70
CA PHE A 25 -4.47 10.68 -18.98
C PHE A 25 -5.54 10.88 -17.91
N GLY A 26 -5.22 11.61 -16.84
CA GLY A 26 -6.11 11.78 -15.69
C GLY A 26 -7.24 12.78 -15.87
N GLY A 27 -8.04 12.96 -14.82
CA GLY A 27 -9.23 13.81 -14.76
C GLY A 27 -8.92 15.30 -14.63
N ALA A 28 -9.91 16.07 -14.19
CA ALA A 28 -9.85 17.55 -14.17
C ALA A 28 -8.73 18.10 -13.28
N ARG A 29 -8.45 17.48 -12.12
CA ARG A 29 -7.41 17.92 -11.18
C ARG A 29 -6.13 17.07 -11.26
N ARG A 30 -5.88 16.43 -12.39
CA ARG A 30 -4.74 15.53 -12.63
C ARG A 30 -3.39 16.14 -12.28
N GLY A 31 -3.16 17.40 -12.58
CA GLY A 31 -1.90 18.10 -12.28
C GLY A 31 -1.64 18.17 -10.76
N TYR A 32 -2.64 18.59 -9.99
CA TYR A 32 -2.56 18.61 -8.53
C TYR A 32 -2.32 17.21 -7.94
N ALA A 33 -3.08 16.22 -8.41
CA ALA A 33 -3.00 14.84 -7.93
C ALA A 33 -1.63 14.21 -8.23
N ALA A 34 -1.10 14.43 -9.45
CA ALA A 34 0.21 13.92 -9.85
C ALA A 34 1.35 14.57 -9.05
N VAL A 35 1.31 15.89 -8.84
CA VAL A 35 2.33 16.59 -8.04
C VAL A 35 2.27 16.15 -6.58
N LYS A 36 1.07 16.02 -6.00
CA LYS A 36 0.90 15.52 -4.64
C LYS A 36 1.46 14.11 -4.48
N PHE A 37 1.13 13.19 -5.38
CA PHE A 37 1.71 11.86 -5.43
C PHE A 37 3.24 11.89 -5.48
N LEU A 38 3.80 12.71 -6.40
CA LEU A 38 5.24 12.83 -6.59
C LEU A 38 5.93 13.36 -5.32
N LEU A 39 5.42 14.43 -4.72
CA LEU A 39 6.02 15.06 -3.54
C LEU A 39 6.01 14.11 -2.33
N PHE A 40 4.89 13.43 -2.05
CA PHE A 40 4.83 12.46 -0.96
C PHE A 40 5.83 11.31 -1.18
N SER A 41 5.83 10.73 -2.38
CA SER A 41 6.69 9.59 -2.68
C SER A 41 8.17 9.97 -2.71
N LEU A 42 8.52 11.11 -3.33
CA LEU A 42 9.90 11.59 -3.40
C LEU A 42 10.45 11.96 -2.01
N ALA A 43 9.64 12.62 -1.18
CA ALA A 43 10.05 12.96 0.19
C ALA A 43 10.39 11.69 1.00
N GLY A 44 9.53 10.67 0.93
CA GLY A 44 9.80 9.37 1.55
C GLY A 44 11.05 8.70 0.98
N GLY A 45 11.19 8.71 -0.34
CA GLY A 45 12.33 8.09 -1.02
C GLY A 45 13.67 8.77 -0.72
N LEU A 46 13.72 10.10 -0.62
CA LEU A 46 14.96 10.81 -0.23
C LEU A 46 15.39 10.47 1.20
N ILE A 47 14.43 10.32 2.12
CA ILE A 47 14.72 9.84 3.48
C ILE A 47 15.28 8.41 3.43
N MET A 48 14.67 7.54 2.63
CA MET A 48 15.14 6.16 2.44
C MET A 48 16.55 6.14 1.83
N LEU A 49 16.88 7.04 0.89
CA LEU A 49 18.22 7.12 0.31
C LEU A 49 19.29 7.37 1.37
N ALA A 50 19.03 8.28 2.31
CA ALA A 50 19.95 8.53 3.42
C ALA A 50 20.18 7.26 4.24
N SER A 51 19.12 6.47 4.49
CA SER A 51 19.24 5.19 5.18
C SER A 51 19.95 4.12 4.35
N VAL A 52 19.76 4.07 3.03
CA VAL A 52 20.49 3.16 2.12
C VAL A 52 22.00 3.44 2.17
N VAL A 53 22.39 4.71 2.12
CA VAL A 53 23.80 5.12 2.27
C VAL A 53 24.31 4.79 3.67
N GLY A 54 23.51 5.06 4.71
CA GLY A 54 23.86 4.74 6.10
C GLY A 54 24.09 3.24 6.32
N VAL A 55 23.27 2.38 5.75
CA VAL A 55 23.44 0.91 5.80
C VAL A 55 24.78 0.51 5.19
N TYR A 56 25.16 1.08 4.04
CA TYR A 56 26.45 0.82 3.42
C TYR A 56 27.62 1.26 4.31
N VAL A 57 27.55 2.47 4.87
CA VAL A 57 28.61 3.02 5.74
C VAL A 57 28.81 2.15 6.97
N VAL A 58 27.71 1.72 7.61
CA VAL A 58 27.77 0.83 8.78
C VAL A 58 28.32 -0.55 8.38
N GLY A 59 27.87 -1.11 7.27
CA GLY A 59 28.37 -2.37 6.74
C GLY A 59 29.87 -2.29 6.46
N ALA A 60 30.33 -1.25 5.78
CA ALA A 60 31.75 -1.02 5.48
C ALA A 60 32.62 -0.91 6.74
N SER A 61 32.13 -0.23 7.79
CA SER A 61 32.82 -0.13 9.07
C SER A 61 32.98 -1.47 9.80
N GLN A 62 32.10 -2.43 9.50
CA GLN A 62 32.13 -3.80 10.06
C GLN A 62 32.76 -4.83 9.11
N GLY A 63 33.38 -4.39 7.99
CA GLY A 63 34.07 -5.27 7.05
C GLY A 63 33.18 -5.89 5.96
N ALA A 64 31.93 -5.42 5.82
CA ALA A 64 30.99 -5.84 4.78
C ALA A 64 30.56 -4.66 3.88
N PRO A 65 31.44 -4.09 3.03
CA PRO A 65 31.16 -2.96 2.16
C PRO A 65 30.29 -3.40 0.95
N SER A 66 29.01 -3.69 1.17
CA SER A 66 28.10 -4.25 0.18
C SER A 66 26.69 -3.70 0.36
N TYR A 67 25.91 -3.70 -0.72
CA TYR A 67 24.46 -3.49 -0.69
C TYR A 67 23.66 -4.79 -0.78
N LEU A 68 24.33 -5.93 -0.94
CA LEU A 68 23.67 -7.24 -1.00
C LEU A 68 23.12 -7.63 0.37
N LEU A 69 21.87 -8.02 0.41
CA LEU A 69 21.21 -8.45 1.65
C LEU A 69 21.89 -9.63 2.33
N GLN A 70 22.54 -10.51 1.56
CA GLN A 70 23.28 -11.65 2.08
C GLN A 70 24.49 -11.21 2.92
N ASP A 71 25.23 -10.21 2.44
CA ASP A 71 26.39 -9.66 3.13
C ASP A 71 25.95 -8.84 4.35
N LEU A 72 24.89 -8.06 4.19
CA LEU A 72 24.30 -7.23 5.25
C LEU A 72 23.67 -8.07 6.38
N ALA A 73 23.33 -9.33 6.14
CA ALA A 73 22.79 -10.22 7.18
C ALA A 73 23.78 -10.48 8.33
N SER A 74 25.09 -10.29 8.08
CA SER A 74 26.15 -10.40 9.11
C SER A 74 26.41 -9.08 9.87
N VAL A 75 25.89 -7.97 9.37
CA VAL A 75 26.08 -6.62 9.93
C VAL A 75 25.11 -6.39 11.07
N ARG A 76 25.60 -5.84 12.17
CA ARG A 76 24.76 -5.44 13.30
C ARG A 76 24.36 -3.98 13.20
N PHE A 77 23.05 -3.74 13.22
CA PHE A 77 22.45 -2.43 13.21
C PHE A 77 21.81 -2.14 14.58
N ASP A 78 22.62 -2.13 15.64
CA ASP A 78 22.16 -2.04 17.02
C ASP A 78 21.96 -0.58 17.47
N GLY A 79 21.20 -0.40 18.55
CA GLY A 79 21.02 0.87 19.22
C GLY A 79 20.25 1.92 18.42
N ASP A 80 20.51 3.18 18.74
CA ASP A 80 19.77 4.31 18.15
C ASP A 80 20.06 4.49 16.66
N LEU A 81 21.26 4.17 16.19
CA LEU A 81 21.61 4.27 14.77
C LEU A 81 20.77 3.29 13.94
N GLY A 82 20.66 2.03 14.40
CA GLY A 82 19.80 1.05 13.74
C GLY A 82 18.34 1.48 13.69
N ARG A 83 17.82 2.11 14.75
CA ARG A 83 16.47 2.67 14.79
C ARG A 83 16.27 3.78 13.75
N TRP A 84 17.22 4.73 13.66
CA TRP A 84 17.14 5.83 12.68
C TRP A 84 17.21 5.33 11.23
N LEU A 85 18.10 4.38 10.94
CA LEU A 85 18.21 3.78 9.62
C LEU A 85 16.92 3.03 9.24
N MET A 86 16.37 2.23 10.16
CA MET A 86 15.10 1.55 9.97
C MET A 86 13.95 2.53 9.75
N LEU A 87 13.87 3.61 10.54
CA LEU A 87 12.82 4.63 10.37
C LEU A 87 12.85 5.29 8.99
N GLY A 88 14.03 5.50 8.40
CA GLY A 88 14.11 6.07 7.06
C GLY A 88 13.54 5.14 5.99
N PHE A 89 13.77 3.83 6.09
CA PHE A 89 13.08 2.85 5.25
C PHE A 89 11.57 2.82 5.52
N LEU A 90 11.20 2.77 6.79
CA LEU A 90 9.81 2.65 7.22
C LEU A 90 8.95 3.82 6.76
N ILE A 91 9.44 5.07 6.87
CA ILE A 91 8.72 6.26 6.40
C ILE A 91 8.40 6.16 4.91
N ALA A 92 9.38 5.78 4.08
CA ALA A 92 9.15 5.60 2.64
C ALA A 92 8.09 4.52 2.37
N PHE A 93 8.14 3.42 3.13
CA PHE A 93 7.19 2.32 2.96
C PHE A 93 5.78 2.67 3.47
N ILE A 94 5.65 3.46 4.55
CA ILE A 94 4.35 3.98 5.04
C ILE A 94 3.74 4.97 4.04
N VAL A 95 4.56 5.78 3.38
CA VAL A 95 4.08 6.65 2.30
C VAL A 95 3.57 5.81 1.14
N LYS A 96 4.30 4.76 0.74
CA LYS A 96 3.97 3.93 -0.42
C LYS A 96 2.81 2.97 -0.13
N ALA A 97 2.82 2.31 1.03
CA ALA A 97 1.67 1.58 1.57
C ALA A 97 0.83 2.58 2.38
N PRO A 98 -0.16 3.22 1.79
CA PRO A 98 -0.72 4.50 2.24
C PRO A 98 -1.39 4.38 3.60
N MET A 99 -0.62 4.60 4.67
CA MET A 99 -1.13 4.60 6.04
C MET A 99 -1.37 6.01 6.57
N VAL A 100 -2.32 6.14 7.47
CA VAL A 100 -2.55 7.39 8.20
C VAL A 100 -1.29 7.74 9.02
N PRO A 101 -0.81 8.99 8.99
CA PRO A 101 -1.36 10.18 8.33
C PRO A 101 -0.87 10.42 6.88
N LEU A 102 0.02 9.59 6.35
CA LEU A 102 0.69 9.80 5.06
C LEU A 102 -0.10 9.27 3.83
N HIS A 103 -1.36 8.91 4.01
CA HIS A 103 -2.24 8.30 2.99
C HIS A 103 -2.90 9.30 2.02
N THR A 104 -2.90 10.59 2.33
CA THR A 104 -3.80 11.58 1.68
C THR A 104 -3.56 11.79 0.19
N TRP A 105 -2.42 11.37 -0.32
CA TRP A 105 -2.10 11.43 -1.74
C TRP A 105 -2.89 10.38 -2.57
N LEU A 106 -3.16 9.20 -1.98
CA LEU A 106 -3.76 8.09 -2.71
C LEU A 106 -5.21 8.35 -3.16
N PRO A 107 -6.14 8.81 -2.31
CA PRO A 107 -7.50 9.12 -2.76
C PRO A 107 -7.55 10.19 -3.84
N ASP A 108 -6.69 11.21 -3.76
CA ASP A 108 -6.61 12.28 -4.77
C ASP A 108 -6.00 11.77 -6.07
N ALA A 109 -4.97 10.92 -6.00
CA ALA A 109 -4.35 10.30 -7.18
C ALA A 109 -5.32 9.34 -7.87
N ALA A 110 -6.01 8.47 -7.13
CA ALA A 110 -6.96 7.50 -7.70
C ALA A 110 -8.16 8.18 -8.34
N GLU A 111 -8.77 9.16 -7.65
CA GLU A 111 -9.91 9.93 -8.18
C GLU A 111 -9.59 10.64 -9.49
N ASN A 112 -8.35 11.12 -9.65
CA ASN A 112 -7.92 11.86 -10.82
C ASN A 112 -7.07 11.02 -11.80
N SER A 113 -7.09 9.70 -11.68
CA SER A 113 -6.45 8.76 -12.60
C SER A 113 -7.48 8.07 -13.50
N THR A 114 -6.99 7.51 -14.61
CA THR A 114 -7.80 6.53 -15.34
C THR A 114 -7.95 5.25 -14.51
N PRO A 115 -9.02 4.46 -14.70
CA PRO A 115 -9.21 3.19 -13.99
C PRO A 115 -8.03 2.22 -14.12
N GLY A 116 -7.41 2.15 -15.30
CA GLY A 116 -6.20 1.34 -15.53
C GLY A 116 -4.99 1.85 -14.74
N THR A 117 -4.78 3.16 -14.68
CA THR A 117 -3.71 3.77 -13.88
C THR A 117 -3.94 3.53 -12.38
N ALA A 118 -5.18 3.71 -11.89
CA ALA A 118 -5.52 3.42 -10.50
C ALA A 118 -5.33 1.94 -10.15
N THR A 119 -5.66 1.04 -11.07
CA THR A 119 -5.42 -0.41 -10.93
C THR A 119 -3.93 -0.72 -10.77
N LEU A 120 -3.06 -0.15 -11.60
CA LEU A 120 -1.61 -0.33 -11.48
C LEU A 120 -1.07 0.26 -10.18
N LEU A 121 -1.51 1.47 -9.84
CA LEU A 121 -1.08 2.20 -8.64
C LEU A 121 -1.43 1.40 -7.39
N VAL A 122 -2.72 1.11 -7.19
CA VAL A 122 -3.21 0.48 -5.96
C VAL A 122 -3.05 -1.03 -5.99
N GLY A 123 -3.28 -1.66 -7.15
CA GLY A 123 -3.21 -3.12 -7.29
C GLY A 123 -1.78 -3.68 -7.18
N VAL A 124 -0.77 -2.92 -7.61
CA VAL A 124 0.62 -3.41 -7.71
C VAL A 124 1.60 -2.52 -6.94
N LEU A 125 1.69 -1.22 -7.28
CA LEU A 125 2.78 -0.36 -6.81
C LEU A 125 2.75 -0.13 -5.29
N ASP A 126 1.59 0.00 -4.69
CA ASP A 126 1.46 0.24 -3.25
C ASP A 126 1.96 -0.95 -2.41
N LYS A 127 1.90 -2.19 -2.95
CA LYS A 127 2.43 -3.40 -2.28
C LYS A 127 3.94 -3.41 -2.13
N ILE A 128 4.65 -2.58 -2.89
CA ILE A 128 6.11 -2.42 -2.71
C ILE A 128 6.41 -1.89 -1.30
N GLY A 129 5.52 -1.06 -0.72
CA GLY A 129 5.65 -0.59 0.66
C GLY A 129 5.59 -1.73 1.68
N THR A 130 4.55 -2.56 1.65
CA THR A 130 4.41 -3.71 2.56
C THR A 130 5.48 -4.76 2.33
N PHE A 131 5.83 -5.04 1.08
CA PHE A 131 6.97 -5.90 0.74
C PHE A 131 8.28 -5.36 1.32
N GLY A 132 8.51 -4.04 1.22
CA GLY A 132 9.68 -3.37 1.76
C GLY A 132 9.76 -3.48 3.28
N MET A 133 8.64 -3.33 3.99
CA MET A 133 8.58 -3.53 5.44
C MET A 133 9.06 -4.94 5.83
N ILE A 134 8.54 -5.98 5.15
CA ILE A 134 8.94 -7.37 5.42
C ILE A 134 10.42 -7.59 5.09
N LYS A 135 10.85 -7.18 3.91
CA LYS A 135 12.17 -7.53 3.37
C LYS A 135 13.31 -6.73 4.03
N PHE A 136 13.09 -5.43 4.29
CA PHE A 136 14.15 -4.54 4.77
C PHE A 136 13.96 -4.16 6.24
N CYS A 137 12.77 -3.72 6.68
CA CYS A 137 12.60 -3.35 8.08
C CYS A 137 12.75 -4.58 8.99
N LEU A 138 12.00 -5.65 8.75
CA LEU A 138 12.08 -6.85 9.56
C LEU A 138 13.36 -7.66 9.28
N GLY A 139 13.80 -7.69 8.02
CA GLY A 139 14.95 -8.49 7.61
C GLY A 139 16.32 -7.95 8.04
N LEU A 140 16.52 -6.62 8.00
CA LEU A 140 17.79 -6.00 8.38
C LEU A 140 17.78 -5.43 9.81
N PHE A 141 16.61 -5.01 10.32
CA PHE A 141 16.48 -4.29 11.60
C PHE A 141 15.45 -4.96 12.53
N PRO A 142 15.63 -6.23 12.90
CA PRO A 142 14.63 -6.94 13.72
C PRO A 142 14.38 -6.28 15.08
N GLU A 143 15.43 -5.83 15.78
CA GLU A 143 15.30 -5.16 17.09
C GLU A 143 14.60 -3.81 16.98
N ALA A 144 14.96 -2.98 15.99
CA ALA A 144 14.31 -1.71 15.74
C ALA A 144 12.85 -1.89 15.31
N SER A 145 12.54 -2.97 14.58
CA SER A 145 11.17 -3.31 14.19
C SER A 145 10.32 -3.73 15.38
N LEU A 146 10.88 -4.46 16.35
CA LEU A 146 10.19 -4.76 17.61
C LEU A 146 9.95 -3.49 18.44
N TRP A 147 10.93 -2.58 18.50
CA TRP A 147 10.80 -1.31 19.22
C TRP A 147 9.67 -0.43 18.67
N ILE A 148 9.50 -0.33 17.33
CA ILE A 148 8.47 0.51 16.69
C ILE A 148 7.08 -0.14 16.68
N THR A 149 6.97 -1.43 16.99
CA THR A 149 5.72 -2.21 16.88
C THR A 149 4.51 -1.56 17.55
N PRO A 150 4.55 -1.03 18.79
CA PRO A 150 3.38 -0.41 19.40
C PRO A 150 2.82 0.75 18.58
N PHE A 151 3.71 1.57 17.99
CA PHE A 151 3.32 2.67 17.14
C PHE A 151 2.74 2.17 15.80
N MET A 152 3.35 1.13 15.20
CA MET A 152 2.87 0.57 13.94
C MET A 152 1.50 -0.08 14.08
N VAL A 153 1.26 -0.79 15.17
CA VAL A 153 -0.06 -1.35 15.50
C VAL A 153 -1.10 -0.24 15.65
N TRP A 154 -0.76 0.83 16.39
CA TRP A 154 -1.67 1.96 16.55
C TRP A 154 -1.98 2.66 15.22
N PHE A 155 -0.97 2.96 14.39
CA PHE A 155 -1.16 3.53 13.06
C PHE A 155 -1.96 2.61 12.14
N ALA A 156 -1.77 1.30 12.24
CA ALA A 156 -2.53 0.32 11.49
C ALA A 156 -4.02 0.36 11.86
N VAL A 157 -4.36 0.32 13.16
CA VAL A 157 -5.75 0.42 13.63
C VAL A 157 -6.39 1.74 13.23
N VAL A 158 -5.67 2.87 13.39
CA VAL A 158 -6.17 4.18 12.94
C VAL A 158 -6.42 4.19 11.43
N SER A 159 -5.53 3.57 10.64
CA SER A 159 -5.69 3.48 9.18
C SER A 159 -6.90 2.65 8.78
N ILE A 160 -7.18 1.56 9.49
CA ILE A 160 -8.37 0.71 9.28
C ILE A 160 -9.63 1.55 9.46
N ILE A 161 -9.75 2.20 10.61
CA ILE A 161 -10.94 2.99 10.96
C ILE A 161 -11.09 4.21 10.04
N TRP A 162 -10.01 4.98 9.84
CA TRP A 162 -10.03 6.18 9.01
C TRP A 162 -10.33 5.86 7.55
N GLY A 163 -9.72 4.80 7.00
CA GLY A 163 -9.99 4.33 5.65
C GLY A 163 -11.45 3.91 5.47
N ALA A 164 -12.03 3.17 6.41
CA ALA A 164 -13.42 2.77 6.39
C ALA A 164 -14.37 3.98 6.43
N LEU A 165 -14.14 4.93 7.35
CA LEU A 165 -14.93 6.16 7.45
C LEU A 165 -14.80 7.03 6.19
N GLY A 166 -13.59 7.14 5.63
CA GLY A 166 -13.34 7.85 4.38
C GLY A 166 -14.06 7.21 3.17
N ALA A 167 -14.13 5.88 3.14
CA ALA A 167 -14.88 5.16 2.11
C ALA A 167 -16.38 5.42 2.21
N ILE A 168 -16.96 5.32 3.42
CA ILE A 168 -18.39 5.59 3.68
C ILE A 168 -18.76 7.05 3.31
N GLY A 169 -17.89 8.01 3.61
CA GLY A 169 -18.11 9.43 3.30
C GLY A 169 -17.86 9.81 1.83
N SER A 170 -17.38 8.89 0.99
CA SER A 170 -17.03 9.18 -0.40
C SER A 170 -18.26 9.12 -1.31
N ARG A 171 -18.45 10.15 -2.16
CA ARG A 171 -19.46 10.16 -3.23
C ARG A 171 -18.91 9.67 -4.57
N ASN A 172 -17.61 9.69 -4.76
CA ASN A 172 -16.94 9.26 -5.97
C ASN A 172 -16.45 7.81 -5.82
N LEU A 173 -16.83 6.93 -6.75
CA LEU A 173 -16.50 5.50 -6.72
C LEU A 173 -14.99 5.22 -6.73
N MET A 174 -14.20 5.97 -7.51
CA MET A 174 -12.74 5.80 -7.53
C MET A 174 -12.11 6.16 -6.17
N ARG A 175 -12.61 7.23 -5.54
CA ARG A 175 -12.19 7.68 -4.23
C ARG A 175 -12.61 6.69 -3.12
N LEU A 176 -13.82 6.14 -3.22
CA LEU A 176 -14.32 5.09 -2.32
C LEU A 176 -13.36 3.89 -2.33
N VAL A 177 -13.06 3.33 -3.52
CA VAL A 177 -12.16 2.18 -3.66
C VAL A 177 -10.75 2.48 -3.14
N SER A 178 -10.27 3.71 -3.27
CA SER A 178 -8.95 4.08 -2.73
C SER A 178 -8.94 4.16 -1.21
N TYR A 179 -10.02 4.64 -0.57
CA TYR A 179 -10.13 4.64 0.89
C TYR A 179 -10.31 3.24 1.49
N THR A 180 -11.03 2.33 0.82
CA THR A 180 -11.05 0.92 1.25
C THR A 180 -9.65 0.34 1.22
N SER A 181 -8.81 0.71 0.24
CA SER A 181 -7.43 0.28 0.17
C SER A 181 -6.58 0.80 1.34
N VAL A 182 -6.77 2.06 1.79
CA VAL A 182 -6.10 2.57 3.01
C VAL A 182 -6.43 1.70 4.22
N SER A 183 -7.70 1.30 4.39
CA SER A 183 -8.14 0.37 5.44
C SER A 183 -7.43 -0.98 5.33
N HIS A 184 -7.41 -1.57 4.15
CA HIS A 184 -6.80 -2.89 3.91
C HIS A 184 -5.28 -2.89 4.11
N PHE A 185 -4.57 -1.81 3.79
CA PHE A 185 -3.15 -1.66 4.15
C PHE A 185 -2.94 -1.65 5.66
N GLY A 186 -3.88 -1.07 6.42
CA GLY A 186 -3.87 -1.18 7.89
C GLY A 186 -3.88 -2.64 8.36
N PHE A 187 -4.77 -3.50 7.82
CA PHE A 187 -4.79 -4.93 8.14
C PHE A 187 -3.50 -5.65 7.76
N MET A 188 -2.94 -5.36 6.56
CA MET A 188 -1.67 -5.95 6.14
C MET A 188 -0.54 -5.60 7.10
N VAL A 189 -0.42 -4.33 7.48
CA VAL A 189 0.63 -3.85 8.39
C VAL A 189 0.43 -4.41 9.80
N LEU A 190 -0.80 -4.49 10.29
CA LEU A 190 -1.11 -5.13 11.57
C LEU A 190 -0.60 -6.58 11.60
N GLY A 191 -0.86 -7.34 10.55
CA GLY A 191 -0.38 -8.71 10.46
C GLY A 191 1.14 -8.85 10.28
N ILE A 192 1.81 -7.90 9.61
CA ILE A 192 3.27 -7.85 9.49
C ILE A 192 3.92 -7.64 10.87
N TYR A 193 3.40 -6.70 11.67
CA TYR A 193 3.94 -6.36 12.99
C TYR A 193 3.37 -7.21 14.15
N ALA A 194 2.58 -8.23 13.86
CA ALA A 194 2.19 -9.25 14.84
C ALA A 194 3.29 -10.29 15.12
N PHE A 195 4.34 -10.34 14.31
CA PHE A 195 5.53 -11.21 14.45
C PHE A 195 5.20 -12.70 14.61
N THR A 196 4.11 -13.17 14.04
CA THR A 196 3.82 -14.61 13.98
C THR A 196 3.88 -15.11 12.53
N THR A 197 4.33 -16.34 12.31
CA THR A 197 4.38 -16.96 10.98
C THR A 197 3.00 -16.96 10.32
N THR A 198 1.96 -17.24 11.11
CA THR A 198 0.57 -17.27 10.64
C THR A 198 0.12 -15.90 10.15
N SER A 199 0.31 -14.84 10.96
CA SER A 199 -0.07 -13.47 10.59
C SER A 199 0.72 -12.94 9.40
N MET A 200 2.01 -13.26 9.31
CA MET A 200 2.86 -12.91 8.17
C MET A 200 2.35 -13.57 6.88
N THR A 201 2.05 -14.87 6.93
CA THR A 201 1.47 -15.60 5.79
C THR A 201 0.13 -15.00 5.37
N GLY A 202 -0.74 -14.68 6.33
CA GLY A 202 -2.00 -14.00 6.09
C GLY A 202 -1.82 -12.64 5.42
N SER A 203 -0.87 -11.83 5.88
CA SER A 203 -0.56 -10.51 5.29
C SER A 203 -0.06 -10.63 3.86
N ILE A 204 0.86 -11.55 3.57
CA ILE A 204 1.36 -11.82 2.21
C ILE A 204 0.21 -12.27 1.29
N PHE A 205 -0.64 -13.17 1.78
CA PHE A 205 -1.81 -13.62 1.04
C PHE A 205 -2.80 -12.48 0.80
N TYR A 206 -2.96 -11.58 1.80
CA TYR A 206 -3.80 -10.41 1.66
C TYR A 206 -3.30 -9.44 0.59
N MET A 207 -1.99 -9.23 0.46
CA MET A 207 -1.42 -8.39 -0.62
C MET A 207 -1.89 -8.85 -2.00
N LEU A 208 -1.90 -10.17 -2.24
CA LEU A 208 -2.37 -10.75 -3.50
C LEU A 208 -3.88 -10.56 -3.68
N ASN A 209 -4.67 -10.96 -2.69
CA ASN A 209 -6.13 -10.89 -2.75
C ASN A 209 -6.65 -9.47 -2.91
N HIS A 210 -6.09 -8.52 -2.16
CA HIS A 210 -6.38 -7.11 -2.30
C HIS A 210 -6.01 -6.59 -3.69
N GLY A 211 -4.88 -7.03 -4.25
CA GLY A 211 -4.48 -6.66 -5.61
C GLY A 211 -5.54 -7.02 -6.62
N PHE A 212 -6.05 -8.25 -6.58
CA PHE A 212 -7.08 -8.72 -7.52
C PHE A 212 -8.45 -8.09 -7.28
N SER A 213 -8.93 -8.03 -6.04
CA SER A 213 -10.24 -7.46 -5.72
C SER A 213 -10.33 -5.98 -6.05
N THR A 214 -9.30 -5.21 -5.71
CA THR A 214 -9.22 -3.77 -6.00
C THR A 214 -9.05 -3.49 -7.50
N ALA A 215 -8.27 -4.30 -8.20
CA ALA A 215 -8.17 -4.22 -9.66
C ALA A 215 -9.52 -4.44 -10.34
N ALA A 216 -10.26 -5.47 -9.92
CA ALA A 216 -11.61 -5.74 -10.43
C ALA A 216 -12.56 -4.58 -10.17
N MET A 217 -12.51 -3.98 -8.95
CA MET A 217 -13.34 -2.81 -8.60
C MET A 217 -13.02 -1.61 -9.50
N PHE A 218 -11.74 -1.21 -9.64
CA PHE A 218 -11.39 -0.07 -10.48
C PHE A 218 -11.78 -0.27 -11.95
N LEU A 219 -11.56 -1.48 -12.49
CA LEU A 219 -11.88 -1.78 -13.88
C LEU A 219 -13.39 -1.78 -14.14
N VAL A 220 -14.20 -2.38 -13.25
CA VAL A 220 -15.66 -2.39 -13.43
C VAL A 220 -16.27 -1.00 -13.21
N VAL A 221 -15.76 -0.24 -12.25
CA VAL A 221 -16.15 1.17 -12.06
C VAL A 221 -15.82 1.98 -13.30
N GLY A 222 -14.64 1.80 -13.88
CA GLY A 222 -14.26 2.45 -15.14
C GLY A 222 -15.14 2.06 -16.32
N TYR A 223 -15.51 0.78 -16.43
CA TYR A 223 -16.42 0.31 -17.44
C TYR A 223 -17.80 0.98 -17.32
N LEU A 224 -18.32 1.08 -16.10
CA LEU A 224 -19.59 1.73 -15.84
C LEU A 224 -19.51 3.24 -16.12
N ALA A 225 -18.47 3.92 -15.65
CA ALA A 225 -18.27 5.34 -15.86
C ALA A 225 -18.11 5.71 -17.35
N LYS A 226 -17.52 4.82 -18.17
CA LYS A 226 -17.45 5.04 -19.61
C LYS A 226 -18.83 5.09 -20.27
N ARG A 227 -19.82 4.43 -19.68
CA ARG A 227 -21.21 4.41 -20.18
C ARG A 227 -22.07 5.55 -19.64
N THR A 228 -21.87 5.95 -18.38
CA THR A 228 -22.68 6.99 -17.71
C THR A 228 -22.05 8.37 -17.81
N GLY A 229 -20.74 8.46 -18.10
CA GLY A 229 -19.97 9.71 -18.08
C GLY A 229 -19.63 10.22 -16.67
N SER A 230 -19.92 9.45 -15.59
CA SER A 230 -19.75 9.90 -14.21
C SER A 230 -19.14 8.80 -13.32
N TYR A 231 -18.35 9.21 -12.32
CA TYR A 231 -17.90 8.37 -11.20
C TYR A 231 -18.72 8.61 -9.93
N ASP A 232 -19.73 9.48 -9.97
CA ASP A 232 -20.58 9.78 -8.83
C ASP A 232 -21.53 8.60 -8.55
N ILE A 233 -21.61 8.18 -7.29
CA ILE A 233 -22.45 7.05 -6.86
C ILE A 233 -23.92 7.34 -7.16
N GLU A 234 -24.37 8.59 -7.00
CA GLU A 234 -25.76 9.01 -7.23
C GLU A 234 -26.17 8.93 -8.72
N ALA A 235 -25.18 8.89 -9.64
CA ALA A 235 -25.46 8.73 -11.07
C ALA A 235 -25.85 7.29 -11.46
N TYR A 236 -25.76 6.34 -10.53
CA TYR A 236 -26.02 4.93 -10.79
C TYR A 236 -27.33 4.49 -10.14
N GLY A 237 -28.25 3.99 -10.96
CA GLY A 237 -29.50 3.37 -10.51
C GLY A 237 -29.89 2.23 -11.45
N GLY A 238 -30.34 1.10 -10.87
CA GLY A 238 -30.87 -0.01 -11.65
C GLY A 238 -29.88 -0.71 -12.61
N VAL A 239 -28.55 -0.64 -12.33
CA VAL A 239 -27.47 -1.20 -13.17
C VAL A 239 -27.74 -2.67 -13.55
N GLN A 240 -28.30 -3.46 -12.62
CA GLN A 240 -28.66 -4.86 -12.84
C GLN A 240 -29.64 -5.04 -14.02
N LYS A 241 -30.54 -4.10 -14.27
CA LYS A 241 -31.52 -4.20 -15.37
C LYS A 241 -30.91 -3.93 -16.74
N VAL A 242 -29.87 -3.10 -16.79
CA VAL A 242 -29.28 -2.59 -18.05
C VAL A 242 -27.99 -3.33 -18.42
N ALA A 243 -27.21 -3.72 -17.40
CA ALA A 243 -25.91 -4.35 -17.56
C ALA A 243 -25.70 -5.44 -16.47
N PRO A 244 -26.44 -6.57 -16.54
CA PRO A 244 -26.44 -7.58 -15.47
C PRO A 244 -25.06 -8.20 -15.22
N VAL A 245 -24.25 -8.41 -16.23
CA VAL A 245 -22.89 -8.95 -16.08
C VAL A 245 -22.00 -7.96 -15.33
N ALA A 246 -22.02 -6.68 -15.71
CA ALA A 246 -21.22 -5.67 -15.02
C ALA A 246 -21.69 -5.47 -13.57
N ALA A 247 -23.01 -5.53 -13.33
CA ALA A 247 -23.56 -5.49 -11.97
C ALA A 247 -23.14 -6.69 -11.14
N GLY A 248 -23.12 -7.88 -11.73
CA GLY A 248 -22.62 -9.11 -11.07
C GLY A 248 -21.14 -9.02 -10.73
N VAL A 249 -20.29 -8.55 -11.65
CA VAL A 249 -18.86 -8.33 -11.38
C VAL A 249 -18.64 -7.28 -10.31
N LEU A 250 -19.39 -6.16 -10.35
CA LEU A 250 -19.33 -5.12 -9.31
C LEU A 250 -19.73 -5.69 -7.93
N LEU A 251 -20.79 -6.48 -7.87
CA LEU A 251 -21.25 -7.12 -6.65
C LEU A 251 -20.18 -8.07 -6.09
N VAL A 252 -19.66 -8.99 -6.89
CA VAL A 252 -18.65 -9.97 -6.45
C VAL A 252 -17.36 -9.28 -6.03
N SER A 253 -16.87 -8.31 -6.80
CA SER A 253 -15.66 -7.57 -6.45
C SER A 253 -15.85 -6.69 -5.21
N GLY A 254 -17.03 -6.09 -5.04
CA GLY A 254 -17.39 -5.34 -3.83
C GLY A 254 -17.47 -6.23 -2.60
N LEU A 255 -18.13 -7.38 -2.68
CA LEU A 255 -18.19 -8.36 -1.58
C LEU A 255 -16.79 -8.92 -1.24
N ALA A 256 -15.92 -9.11 -2.26
CA ALA A 256 -14.54 -9.49 -2.04
C ALA A 256 -13.76 -8.39 -1.32
N THR A 257 -13.97 -7.13 -1.68
CA THR A 257 -13.36 -5.98 -0.99
C THR A 257 -13.87 -5.82 0.44
N LEU A 258 -15.10 -6.24 0.72
CA LEU A 258 -15.66 -6.30 2.08
C LEU A 258 -15.22 -7.55 2.87
N SER A 259 -14.33 -8.35 2.31
CA SER A 259 -13.85 -9.60 2.95
C SER A 259 -14.98 -10.53 3.41
N LEU A 260 -16.01 -10.72 2.56
CA LEU A 260 -17.15 -11.57 2.94
C LEU A 260 -16.73 -13.04 3.06
N PRO A 261 -17.22 -13.80 4.06
CA PRO A 261 -16.96 -15.24 4.16
C PRO A 261 -17.28 -15.99 2.86
N GLY A 262 -16.35 -16.84 2.42
CA GLY A 262 -16.42 -17.56 1.15
C GLY A 262 -15.59 -16.91 0.03
N LEU A 263 -15.07 -15.69 0.23
CA LEU A 263 -14.17 -15.02 -0.70
C LEU A 263 -12.74 -14.96 -0.14
N ALA A 264 -11.75 -14.94 -1.03
CA ALA A 264 -10.34 -15.04 -0.63
C ALA A 264 -9.85 -13.97 0.37
N PRO A 265 -10.27 -12.69 0.30
CA PRO A 265 -9.87 -11.69 1.28
C PRO A 265 -10.29 -12.00 2.72
N PHE A 266 -11.43 -12.65 2.94
CA PHE A 266 -11.88 -13.07 4.28
C PHE A 266 -10.84 -13.96 4.98
N VAL A 267 -10.32 -14.97 4.28
CA VAL A 267 -9.30 -15.86 4.85
C VAL A 267 -8.04 -15.10 5.22
N SER A 268 -7.65 -14.16 4.38
CA SER A 268 -6.45 -13.35 4.62
C SER A 268 -6.60 -12.31 5.74
N GLU A 269 -7.80 -11.86 6.05
CA GLU A 269 -8.07 -11.01 7.22
C GLU A 269 -8.18 -11.81 8.52
N LEU A 270 -8.86 -12.95 8.46
CA LEU A 270 -9.05 -13.81 9.63
C LEU A 270 -7.72 -14.32 10.18
N VAL A 271 -6.79 -14.70 9.31
CA VAL A 271 -5.51 -15.29 9.69
C VAL A 271 -4.62 -14.33 10.52
N PRO A 272 -4.44 -13.04 10.16
CA PRO A 272 -3.77 -12.07 11.04
C PRO A 272 -4.52 -11.79 12.33
N GLY A 273 -5.85 -11.74 12.32
CA GLY A 273 -6.68 -11.42 13.48
C GLY A 273 -6.67 -12.49 14.57
N HIS A 274 -6.59 -13.76 14.20
CA HIS A 274 -6.79 -14.89 15.11
C HIS A 274 -5.75 -15.02 16.26
N ARG A 275 -4.59 -14.34 16.19
CA ARG A 275 -3.58 -14.34 17.24
C ARG A 275 -3.25 -12.98 17.84
N THR A 276 -3.84 -11.91 17.34
CA THR A 276 -3.70 -10.58 17.94
C THR A 276 -4.65 -10.33 19.09
N GLY A 277 -5.55 -11.29 19.39
CA GLY A 277 -6.58 -11.15 20.42
C GLY A 277 -7.69 -10.17 20.06
N LEU A 278 -7.78 -9.76 18.79
CA LEU A 278 -8.79 -8.82 18.28
C LEU A 278 -10.00 -9.53 17.66
N VAL A 279 -9.98 -10.87 17.56
CA VAL A 279 -11.11 -11.72 17.14
C VAL A 279 -11.17 -12.91 18.08
#